data_8e17654fbfd1cb86dd87c4f5d9cc7c41
#
_entry.id   8e17654fbfd1cb86dd87c4f5d9cc7c41
#
_cell.length_a   1.000
_cell.length_b   1.000
_cell.length_c   1.000
_cell.angle_alpha   90.00
_cell.angle_beta   90.00
_cell.angle_gamma   90.00
#
_symmetry.space_group_name_H-M   'P 1'
#
loop_
_entity.id
_entity.type
_entity.pdbx_description
1 polymer ?
#
loop_
_entity_poly.entity_id
_entity_poly.type
_entity_poly.pdbx_seq_one_letter_code
_entity_poly.pdbx_strand_id
1 'polypeptide(L)'
;IDYELQIKDLETIDSRIAKVQKQAQTGGDKQAKIAYEVLCKYKEALEQGKSARTVSFDTKDEERIAHDLFLLTDKPVMYVCNVDEASAVNGNKYVDAVREAVKDEDAQILVVAAKIESEIAEFDTYEERQMFLQEIGLEESGVSRLIKSAYKLLNLQTFLTAGSDECRAWTFHKGWKAPQCA
;
A
#
# COMPACT_ATOMS: atom_id res chain seq x y z
N ILE A 1 7.56 4.37 14.43
CA ILE A 1 6.83 4.84 13.24
C ILE A 1 5.37 4.40 13.34
N ASP A 2 5.04 3.09 13.39
CA ASP A 2 3.65 2.62 13.38
C ASP A 2 2.80 3.21 14.51
N TYR A 3 3.33 3.23 15.74
CA TYR A 3 2.64 3.85 16.88
C TYR A 3 2.34 5.34 16.67
N GLU A 4 3.24 6.08 16.05
CA GLU A 4 3.03 7.50 15.76
C GLU A 4 1.90 7.69 14.74
N LEU A 5 1.84 6.84 13.71
CA LEU A 5 0.78 6.84 12.73
C LEU A 5 -0.57 6.44 13.35
N GLN A 6 -0.58 5.44 14.22
CA GLN A 6 -1.77 5.00 14.95
C GLN A 6 -2.31 6.10 15.89
N ILE A 7 -1.42 6.80 16.61
CA ILE A 7 -1.81 7.93 17.47
C ILE A 7 -2.44 9.04 16.62
N LYS A 8 -1.85 9.33 15.45
CA LYS A 8 -2.38 10.36 14.56
C LYS A 8 -3.74 10.01 13.99
N ASP A 9 -3.94 8.76 13.63
CA ASP A 9 -5.25 8.25 13.21
C ASP A 9 -6.26 8.31 14.35
N LEU A 10 -5.86 7.96 15.58
CA LEU A 10 -6.73 8.03 16.76
C LEU A 10 -7.21 9.46 17.03
N GLU A 11 -6.32 10.46 16.96
CA GLU A 11 -6.70 11.88 17.06
C GLU A 11 -7.74 12.28 16.00
N THR A 12 -7.54 11.80 14.76
CA THR A 12 -8.47 12.04 13.65
C THR A 12 -9.84 11.44 13.93
N ILE A 13 -9.87 10.20 14.42
CA ILE A 13 -11.10 9.47 14.76
C ILE A 13 -11.81 10.14 15.92
N ASP A 14 -11.14 10.49 17.00
CA ASP A 14 -11.73 11.17 18.15
C ASP A 14 -12.39 12.50 17.75
N SER A 15 -11.69 13.28 16.90
CA SER A 15 -12.24 14.52 16.35
C SER A 15 -13.51 14.31 15.51
N ARG A 16 -13.54 13.20 14.73
CA ARG A 16 -14.72 12.84 13.90
C ARG A 16 -15.87 12.31 14.77
N ILE A 17 -15.59 11.47 15.76
CA ILE A 17 -16.59 10.97 16.73
C ILE A 17 -17.29 12.14 17.41
N ALA A 18 -16.54 13.12 17.92
CA ALA A 18 -17.12 14.29 18.59
C ALA A 18 -18.12 15.05 17.73
N LYS A 19 -17.94 15.07 16.42
CA LYS A 19 -18.84 15.75 15.47
C LYS A 19 -20.09 14.91 15.17
N VAL A 20 -19.95 13.60 15.03
CA VAL A 20 -21.02 12.72 14.53
C VAL A 20 -21.87 12.17 15.67
N GLN A 21 -21.33 12.07 16.89
CA GLN A 21 -21.97 11.44 18.04
C GLN A 21 -23.36 12.02 18.36
N LYS A 22 -23.50 13.32 18.35
CA LYS A 22 -24.80 13.98 18.65
C LYS A 22 -25.86 13.65 17.61
N GLN A 23 -25.48 13.62 16.32
CA GLN A 23 -26.38 13.31 15.21
C GLN A 23 -26.77 11.82 15.22
N ALA A 24 -25.83 10.93 15.51
CA ALA A 24 -26.07 9.51 15.61
C ALA A 24 -27.03 9.16 16.78
N GLN A 25 -26.92 9.87 17.92
CA GLN A 25 -27.74 9.63 19.12
C GLN A 25 -29.15 10.22 19.01
N THR A 26 -29.36 11.29 18.26
CA THR A 26 -30.67 11.94 18.11
C THR A 26 -31.61 11.21 17.13
N GLY A 27 -31.17 10.12 16.51
CA GLY A 27 -32.07 9.09 15.99
C GLY A 27 -32.67 9.29 14.60
N GLY A 28 -32.31 10.34 13.85
CA GLY A 28 -32.89 10.64 12.53
C GLY A 28 -32.01 10.27 11.33
N ASP A 29 -30.69 10.25 11.50
CA ASP A 29 -29.73 10.11 10.38
C ASP A 29 -29.08 8.71 10.40
N LYS A 30 -29.54 7.86 9.47
CA LYS A 30 -29.00 6.50 9.29
C LYS A 30 -27.51 6.53 8.91
N GLN A 31 -27.09 7.51 8.12
CA GLN A 31 -25.70 7.64 7.68
C GLN A 31 -24.81 8.05 8.87
N ALA A 32 -25.25 8.96 9.71
CA ALA A 32 -24.53 9.34 10.93
C ALA A 32 -24.35 8.14 11.89
N LYS A 33 -25.34 7.25 11.98
CA LYS A 33 -25.24 6.03 12.76
C LYS A 33 -24.16 5.09 12.24
N ILE A 34 -24.18 4.79 10.94
CA ILE A 34 -23.18 3.94 10.29
C ILE A 34 -21.78 4.55 10.44
N ALA A 35 -21.66 5.86 10.22
CA ALA A 35 -20.39 6.56 10.41
C ALA A 35 -19.86 6.46 11.84
N TYR A 36 -20.71 6.60 12.84
CA TYR A 36 -20.34 6.43 14.23
C TYR A 36 -19.85 5.02 14.55
N GLU A 37 -20.55 3.99 14.04
CA GLU A 37 -20.17 2.58 14.21
C GLU A 37 -18.80 2.28 13.57
N VAL A 38 -18.55 2.76 12.34
CA VAL A 38 -17.26 2.65 11.66
C VAL A 38 -16.13 3.29 12.47
N LEU A 39 -16.37 4.51 12.96
CA LEU A 39 -15.38 5.23 13.78
C LEU A 39 -15.08 4.49 15.10
N CYS A 40 -16.09 3.90 15.73
CA CYS A 40 -15.90 3.11 16.95
C CYS A 40 -15.09 1.84 16.69
N LYS A 41 -15.34 1.12 15.58
CA LYS A 41 -14.56 -0.07 15.19
C LYS A 41 -13.07 0.29 14.99
N TYR A 42 -12.79 1.38 14.31
CA TYR A 42 -11.42 1.86 14.13
C TYR A 42 -10.76 2.28 15.44
N LYS A 43 -11.49 3.02 16.27
CA LYS A 43 -10.98 3.45 17.57
C LYS A 43 -10.56 2.26 18.43
N GLU A 44 -11.40 1.25 18.52
CA GLU A 44 -11.11 0.03 19.29
C GLU A 44 -9.86 -0.68 18.78
N ALA A 45 -9.68 -0.81 17.46
CA ALA A 45 -8.52 -1.45 16.89
C ALA A 45 -7.24 -0.66 17.19
N LEU A 46 -7.26 0.67 17.00
CA LEU A 46 -6.11 1.54 17.26
C LEU A 46 -5.73 1.61 18.75
N GLU A 47 -6.70 1.62 19.65
CA GLU A 47 -6.45 1.57 21.10
C GLU A 47 -5.81 0.23 21.53
N GLN A 48 -6.05 -0.86 20.78
CA GLN A 48 -5.38 -2.14 20.96
C GLN A 48 -3.98 -2.19 20.30
N GLY A 49 -3.50 -1.10 19.70
CA GLY A 49 -2.24 -1.05 18.99
C GLY A 49 -2.27 -1.75 17.62
N LYS A 50 -3.46 -2.01 17.08
CA LYS A 50 -3.64 -2.57 15.74
C LYS A 50 -3.81 -1.46 14.71
N SER A 51 -3.30 -1.67 13.51
CA SER A 51 -3.48 -0.74 12.39
C SER A 51 -4.91 -0.75 11.88
N ALA A 52 -5.40 0.40 11.35
CA ALA A 52 -6.76 0.52 10.82
C ALA A 52 -7.06 -0.53 9.72
N ARG A 53 -6.08 -0.87 8.88
CA ARG A 53 -6.20 -1.90 7.82
C ARG A 53 -6.57 -3.31 8.32
N THR A 54 -6.50 -3.58 9.62
CA THR A 54 -6.93 -4.86 10.20
C THR A 54 -8.43 -4.92 10.45
N VAL A 55 -9.14 -3.80 10.35
CA VAL A 55 -10.59 -3.72 10.52
C VAL A 55 -11.28 -4.08 9.22
N SER A 56 -12.23 -5.00 9.28
CA SER A 56 -13.09 -5.36 8.14
C SER A 56 -14.49 -4.81 8.32
N PHE A 57 -15.15 -4.54 7.20
CA PHE A 57 -16.52 -4.04 7.17
C PHE A 57 -17.41 -4.98 6.38
N ASP A 58 -18.67 -5.09 6.78
CA ASP A 58 -19.62 -6.04 6.21
C ASP A 58 -20.46 -5.41 5.08
N THR A 59 -20.55 -4.08 5.06
CA THR A 59 -21.42 -3.36 4.12
C THR A 59 -20.63 -2.36 3.26
N LYS A 60 -21.08 -2.15 2.02
CA LYS A 60 -20.49 -1.15 1.11
C LYS A 60 -20.60 0.29 1.63
N ASP A 61 -21.58 0.60 2.45
CA ASP A 61 -21.73 1.91 3.07
C ASP A 61 -20.65 2.13 4.12
N GLU A 62 -20.35 1.11 4.95
CA GLU A 62 -19.25 1.15 5.90
C GLU A 62 -17.90 1.28 5.18
N GLU A 63 -17.64 0.47 4.14
CA GLU A 63 -16.41 0.54 3.34
C GLU A 63 -16.19 1.93 2.72
N ARG A 64 -17.26 2.54 2.19
CA ARG A 64 -17.18 3.89 1.63
C ARG A 64 -16.84 4.93 2.70
N ILE A 65 -17.50 4.89 3.84
CA ILE A 65 -17.23 5.80 4.96
C ILE A 65 -15.82 5.60 5.48
N ALA A 66 -15.36 4.37 5.62
CA ALA A 66 -14.00 4.02 6.02
C ALA A 66 -12.97 4.63 5.07
N HIS A 67 -13.15 4.43 3.76
CA HIS A 67 -12.27 4.98 2.73
C HIS A 67 -12.19 6.52 2.78
N ASP A 68 -13.32 7.21 3.03
CA ASP A 68 -13.40 8.67 3.09
C ASP A 68 -12.73 9.28 4.35
N LEU A 69 -12.30 8.46 5.29
CA LEU A 69 -11.53 8.91 6.45
C LEU A 69 -10.04 9.15 6.12
N PHE A 70 -9.52 8.53 5.08
CA PHE A 70 -8.12 8.63 4.65
C PHE A 70 -7.09 8.36 5.75
N LEU A 71 -7.37 7.40 6.62
CA LEU A 71 -6.48 7.04 7.72
C LEU A 71 -5.09 6.61 7.20
N LEU A 72 -4.06 6.93 7.95
CA LEU A 72 -2.67 6.62 7.59
C LEU A 72 -2.41 5.11 7.66
N THR A 73 -2.89 4.47 8.73
CA THR A 73 -2.68 3.05 8.99
C THR A 73 -3.69 2.14 8.27
N ASP A 74 -4.64 2.70 7.53
CA ASP A 74 -5.56 1.96 6.65
C ASP A 74 -4.95 1.66 5.28
N LYS A 75 -3.89 2.37 4.91
CA LYS A 75 -3.21 2.18 3.63
C LYS A 75 -2.49 0.83 3.56
N PRO A 76 -2.49 0.17 2.38
CA PRO A 76 -1.70 -1.03 2.16
C PRO A 76 -0.21 -0.74 2.35
N VAL A 77 0.53 -1.71 2.89
CA VAL A 77 1.95 -1.57 3.23
C VAL A 77 2.79 -2.58 2.46
N MET A 78 3.95 -2.14 2.02
CA MET A 78 5.01 -2.99 1.48
C MET A 78 6.30 -2.72 2.25
N TYR A 79 6.96 -3.79 2.72
CA TYR A 79 8.24 -3.73 3.38
C TYR A 79 9.35 -3.90 2.35
N VAL A 80 10.21 -2.90 2.22
CA VAL A 80 11.39 -2.95 1.34
C VAL A 80 12.63 -3.14 2.20
N CYS A 81 13.21 -4.33 2.14
CA CYS A 81 14.42 -4.69 2.87
C CYS A 81 15.64 -4.34 2.01
N ASN A 82 16.34 -3.27 2.37
CA ASN A 82 17.61 -2.94 1.74
C ASN A 82 18.72 -3.81 2.33
N VAL A 83 19.41 -4.56 1.48
CA VAL A 83 20.46 -5.50 1.86
C VAL A 83 21.79 -5.22 1.16
N ASP A 84 22.86 -5.87 1.58
CA ASP A 84 24.12 -5.89 0.86
C ASP A 84 24.04 -6.72 -0.44
N GLU A 85 25.07 -6.59 -1.28
CA GLU A 85 25.15 -7.28 -2.57
C GLU A 85 25.07 -8.81 -2.44
N ALA A 86 25.75 -9.37 -1.45
CA ALA A 86 25.79 -10.80 -1.21
C ALA A 86 24.41 -11.37 -0.84
N SER A 87 23.56 -10.54 -0.26
CA SER A 87 22.21 -10.90 0.18
C SER A 87 21.12 -10.56 -0.85
N ALA A 88 21.47 -9.98 -2.00
CA ALA A 88 20.51 -9.49 -3.00
C ALA A 88 19.58 -10.57 -3.55
N VAL A 89 20.10 -11.78 -3.75
CA VAL A 89 19.37 -12.92 -4.33
C VAL A 89 18.56 -13.66 -3.26
N ASN A 90 19.19 -14.01 -2.14
CA ASN A 90 18.61 -14.93 -1.15
C ASN A 90 18.11 -14.22 0.12
N GLY A 91 18.41 -12.95 0.29
CA GLY A 91 18.17 -12.25 1.53
C GLY A 91 19.18 -12.63 2.62
N ASN A 92 18.89 -12.27 3.87
CA ASN A 92 19.71 -12.58 5.02
C ASN A 92 18.83 -12.76 6.27
N LYS A 93 19.46 -13.11 7.41
CA LYS A 93 18.77 -13.31 8.70
C LYS A 93 17.87 -12.16 9.14
N TYR A 94 18.16 -10.92 8.73
CA TYR A 94 17.35 -9.76 9.07
C TYR A 94 16.08 -9.71 8.21
N VAL A 95 16.18 -10.12 6.93
CA VAL A 95 15.01 -10.29 6.06
C VAL A 95 14.09 -11.37 6.61
N ASP A 96 14.65 -12.48 7.10
CA ASP A 96 13.86 -13.56 7.71
C ASP A 96 13.19 -13.11 9.01
N ALA A 97 13.88 -12.29 9.82
CA ALA A 97 13.28 -11.67 10.99
C ALA A 97 12.11 -10.74 10.64
N VAL A 98 12.23 -9.95 9.55
CA VAL A 98 11.11 -9.14 9.05
C VAL A 98 9.95 -10.03 8.60
N ARG A 99 10.22 -11.09 7.82
CA ARG A 99 9.19 -12.03 7.37
C ARG A 99 8.42 -12.63 8.55
N GLU A 100 9.13 -13.03 9.60
CA GLU A 100 8.50 -13.57 10.80
C GLU A 100 7.68 -12.51 11.56
N ALA A 101 8.21 -11.29 11.66
CA ALA A 101 7.53 -10.20 12.38
C ALA A 101 6.21 -9.76 11.72
N VAL A 102 6.12 -9.85 10.39
CA VAL A 102 4.95 -9.40 9.63
C VAL A 102 4.14 -10.55 9.01
N LYS A 103 4.38 -11.78 9.43
CA LYS A 103 3.72 -12.98 8.87
C LYS A 103 2.19 -12.96 8.96
N ASP A 104 1.66 -12.29 9.98
CA ASP A 104 0.22 -12.16 10.23
C ASP A 104 -0.38 -10.94 9.52
N GLU A 105 0.45 -10.14 8.82
CA GLU A 105 0.01 -9.03 8.00
C GLU A 105 -0.07 -9.47 6.53
N ASP A 106 -1.08 -9.02 5.79
CA ASP A 106 -1.16 -9.20 4.34
C ASP A 106 -0.23 -8.18 3.63
N ALA A 107 1.04 -8.18 4.02
CA ALA A 107 2.04 -7.24 3.55
C ALA A 107 3.01 -7.89 2.57
N GLN A 108 3.36 -7.16 1.52
CA GLN A 108 4.40 -7.60 0.58
C GLN A 108 5.78 -7.27 1.13
N ILE A 109 6.72 -8.20 0.96
CA ILE A 109 8.14 -8.00 1.32
C ILE A 109 8.97 -8.05 0.05
N LEU A 110 9.75 -7.01 -0.18
CA LEU A 110 10.67 -6.89 -1.30
C LEU A 110 12.10 -6.76 -0.76
N VAL A 111 13.01 -7.56 -1.31
CA VAL A 111 14.45 -7.47 -1.00
C VAL A 111 15.13 -6.74 -2.15
N VAL A 112 15.88 -5.68 -1.84
CA VAL A 112 16.59 -4.82 -2.80
C VAL A 112 17.98 -4.53 -2.27
N ALA A 113 18.98 -4.54 -3.15
CA ALA A 113 20.32 -4.04 -2.85
C ALA A 113 20.51 -2.70 -3.56
N ALA A 114 20.31 -1.60 -2.82
CA ALA A 114 20.34 -0.25 -3.40
C ALA A 114 21.67 0.09 -4.09
N LYS A 115 22.79 -0.50 -3.64
CA LYS A 115 24.08 -0.33 -4.30
C LYS A 115 24.09 -0.94 -5.70
N ILE A 116 23.58 -2.17 -5.85
CA ILE A 116 23.42 -2.82 -7.17
C ILE A 116 22.52 -1.98 -8.08
N GLU A 117 21.41 -1.43 -7.55
CA GLU A 117 20.52 -0.57 -8.34
C GLU A 117 21.22 0.70 -8.83
N SER A 118 22.12 1.27 -8.02
CA SER A 118 22.95 2.41 -8.42
C SER A 118 23.90 2.05 -9.56
N GLU A 119 24.54 0.89 -9.48
CA GLU A 119 25.46 0.40 -10.54
C GLU A 119 24.70 0.10 -11.84
N ILE A 120 23.51 -0.52 -11.76
CA ILE A 120 22.64 -0.77 -12.94
C ILE A 120 22.24 0.55 -13.62
N ALA A 121 22.03 1.61 -12.85
CA ALA A 121 21.65 2.91 -13.40
C ALA A 121 22.78 3.60 -14.18
N GLU A 122 24.04 3.21 -14.00
CA GLU A 122 25.19 3.74 -14.71
C GLU A 122 25.36 3.15 -16.11
N PHE A 123 24.73 2.01 -16.41
CA PHE A 123 24.79 1.41 -17.74
C PHE A 123 23.89 2.15 -18.74
N ASP A 124 24.42 2.44 -19.90
CA ASP A 124 23.72 3.20 -20.94
C ASP A 124 22.69 2.34 -21.69
N THR A 125 23.02 1.07 -21.95
CA THR A 125 22.20 0.19 -22.78
C THR A 125 21.41 -0.83 -21.95
N TYR A 126 20.31 -1.30 -22.54
CA TYR A 126 19.49 -2.36 -21.92
C TYR A 126 20.27 -3.69 -21.87
N GLU A 127 21.03 -3.99 -22.91
CA GLU A 127 21.82 -5.21 -23.04
C GLU A 127 22.89 -5.31 -21.94
N GLU A 128 23.60 -4.22 -21.66
CA GLU A 128 24.60 -4.17 -20.57
C GLU A 128 23.94 -4.40 -19.20
N ARG A 129 22.80 -3.79 -18.94
CA ARG A 129 22.04 -4.01 -17.72
C ARG A 129 21.62 -5.46 -17.55
N GLN A 130 21.16 -6.12 -18.64
CA GLN A 130 20.77 -7.52 -18.61
C GLN A 130 21.96 -8.44 -18.37
N MET A 131 23.10 -8.19 -19.00
CA MET A 131 24.33 -8.95 -18.78
C MET A 131 24.78 -8.85 -17.32
N PHE A 132 24.80 -7.66 -16.75
CA PHE A 132 25.18 -7.43 -15.37
C PHE A 132 24.23 -8.15 -14.40
N LEU A 133 22.91 -8.04 -14.61
CA LEU A 133 21.91 -8.76 -13.80
C LEU A 133 22.10 -10.28 -13.83
N GLN A 134 22.38 -10.85 -15.01
CA GLN A 134 22.66 -12.28 -15.15
C GLN A 134 23.94 -12.69 -14.43
N GLU A 135 24.98 -11.89 -14.46
CA GLU A 135 26.26 -12.15 -13.78
C GLU A 135 26.08 -12.26 -12.26
N ILE A 136 25.24 -11.39 -11.68
CA ILE A 136 24.94 -11.39 -10.24
C ILE A 136 23.79 -12.32 -9.85
N GLY A 137 23.20 -13.06 -10.80
CA GLY A 137 22.15 -14.05 -10.57
C GLY A 137 20.76 -13.45 -10.34
N LEU A 138 20.50 -12.24 -10.81
CA LEU A 138 19.19 -11.58 -10.79
C LEU A 138 18.53 -11.63 -12.17
N GLU A 139 17.22 -11.91 -12.21
CA GLU A 139 16.45 -11.90 -13.46
C GLU A 139 16.03 -10.49 -13.87
N GLU A 140 15.78 -9.62 -12.90
CA GLU A 140 15.38 -8.24 -13.12
C GLU A 140 15.86 -7.33 -11.97
N SER A 141 15.94 -6.03 -12.24
CA SER A 141 16.32 -5.04 -11.24
C SER A 141 15.32 -4.95 -10.09
N GLY A 142 15.78 -4.54 -8.91
CA GLY A 142 14.94 -4.29 -7.75
C GLY A 142 13.92 -3.18 -8.02
N VAL A 143 14.28 -2.16 -8.81
CA VAL A 143 13.34 -1.09 -9.24
C VAL A 143 12.20 -1.67 -10.06
N SER A 144 12.48 -2.57 -11.02
CA SER A 144 11.42 -3.23 -11.81
C SER A 144 10.50 -4.06 -10.92
N ARG A 145 11.08 -4.84 -9.99
CA ARG A 145 10.31 -5.61 -9.00
C ARG A 145 9.48 -4.72 -8.08
N LEU A 146 10.03 -3.58 -7.65
CA LEU A 146 9.33 -2.59 -6.82
C LEU A 146 8.10 -2.05 -7.54
N ILE A 147 8.25 -1.61 -8.79
CA ILE A 147 7.15 -1.10 -9.61
C ILE A 147 6.05 -2.15 -9.76
N LYS A 148 6.41 -3.37 -10.17
CA LYS A 148 5.44 -4.48 -10.33
C LYS A 148 4.71 -4.79 -9.02
N SER A 149 5.44 -4.83 -7.91
CA SER A 149 4.88 -5.10 -6.59
C SER A 149 3.95 -3.97 -6.13
N ALA A 150 4.31 -2.71 -6.35
CA ALA A 150 3.47 -1.56 -6.04
C ALA A 150 2.17 -1.55 -6.88
N TYR A 151 2.25 -1.83 -8.17
CA TYR A 151 1.07 -1.97 -9.04
C TYR A 151 0.14 -3.10 -8.56
N LYS A 152 0.71 -4.23 -8.17
CA LYS A 152 -0.05 -5.36 -7.61
C LYS A 152 -0.71 -4.98 -6.28
N LEU A 153 0.03 -4.34 -5.37
CA LEU A 153 -0.44 -3.92 -4.05
C LEU A 153 -1.60 -2.92 -4.16
N LEU A 154 -1.49 -1.96 -5.08
CA LEU A 154 -2.50 -0.94 -5.33
C LEU A 154 -3.59 -1.39 -6.30
N ASN A 155 -3.54 -2.65 -6.76
CA ASN A 155 -4.48 -3.22 -7.74
C ASN A 155 -4.59 -2.39 -9.02
N LEU A 156 -3.45 -1.89 -9.53
CA LEU A 156 -3.37 -1.03 -10.68
C LEU A 156 -3.02 -1.80 -11.96
N GLN A 157 -3.47 -1.29 -13.07
CA GLN A 157 -3.10 -1.69 -14.43
C GLN A 157 -2.89 -0.45 -15.30
N THR A 158 -2.22 -0.62 -16.43
CA THR A 158 -1.98 0.46 -17.40
C THR A 158 -2.46 0.03 -18.78
N PHE A 159 -3.13 0.93 -19.49
CA PHE A 159 -3.35 0.81 -20.92
C PHE A 159 -2.68 1.97 -21.66
N LEU A 160 -2.39 1.75 -22.93
CA LEU A 160 -1.75 2.73 -23.80
C LEU A 160 -2.75 3.23 -24.82
N THR A 161 -2.74 4.55 -25.05
CA THR A 161 -3.36 5.16 -26.21
C THR A 161 -2.31 5.68 -27.16
N ALA A 162 -2.52 5.46 -28.46
CA ALA A 162 -1.66 5.99 -29.51
C ALA A 162 -2.51 6.76 -30.51
N GLY A 163 -2.23 8.04 -30.68
CA GLY A 163 -2.84 8.91 -31.67
C GLY A 163 -1.79 9.48 -32.63
N SER A 164 -2.22 10.30 -33.57
CA SER A 164 -1.31 11.02 -34.48
C SER A 164 -0.40 11.99 -33.73
N ASP A 165 -0.89 12.58 -32.65
CA ASP A 165 -0.25 13.69 -31.96
C ASP A 165 0.43 13.27 -30.65
N GLU A 166 -0.08 12.21 -29.99
CA GLU A 166 0.54 11.73 -28.74
C GLU A 166 0.35 10.22 -28.52
N CYS A 167 1.33 9.63 -27.78
CA CYS A 167 1.20 8.33 -27.15
C CYS A 167 1.18 8.50 -25.65
N ARG A 168 0.20 7.91 -24.96
CA ARG A 168 0.03 8.11 -23.53
C ARG A 168 -0.28 6.80 -22.80
N ALA A 169 0.28 6.69 -21.59
CA ALA A 169 0.00 5.61 -20.65
C ALA A 169 -1.01 6.11 -19.59
N TRP A 170 -2.07 5.31 -19.37
CA TRP A 170 -3.13 5.62 -18.42
C TRP A 170 -3.19 4.54 -17.37
N THR A 171 -3.09 4.92 -16.10
CA THR A 171 -3.19 3.99 -14.98
C THR A 171 -4.62 3.93 -14.47
N PHE A 172 -5.13 2.73 -14.22
CA PHE A 172 -6.48 2.49 -13.73
C PHE A 172 -6.50 1.32 -12.75
N HIS A 173 -7.56 1.21 -11.94
CA HIS A 173 -7.73 0.08 -11.04
C HIS A 173 -8.23 -1.16 -11.80
N LYS A 174 -7.61 -2.30 -11.51
CA LYS A 174 -8.00 -3.59 -12.09
C LYS A 174 -9.48 -3.88 -11.84
N GLY A 175 -10.20 -4.25 -12.91
CA GLY A 175 -11.63 -4.52 -12.86
C GLY A 175 -12.52 -3.32 -13.21
N TRP A 176 -11.95 -2.12 -13.39
CA TRP A 176 -12.71 -0.99 -13.93
C TRP A 176 -13.20 -1.29 -15.35
N LYS A 177 -14.40 -0.79 -15.65
CA LYS A 177 -14.98 -0.85 -16.99
C LYS A 177 -14.65 0.41 -17.77
N ALA A 178 -14.75 0.35 -19.10
CA ALA A 178 -14.41 1.45 -20.01
C ALA A 178 -14.92 2.84 -19.56
N PRO A 179 -16.19 3.02 -19.10
CA PRO A 179 -16.65 4.33 -18.63
C PRO A 179 -15.96 4.87 -17.37
N GLN A 180 -15.25 4.01 -16.64
CA GLN A 180 -14.51 4.41 -15.43
C GLN A 180 -13.04 4.74 -15.75
N CYS A 181 -12.58 4.34 -16.94
CA CYS A 181 -11.22 4.57 -17.41
C CYS A 181 -11.08 5.82 -18.29
N ALA A 182 -12.21 6.40 -18.73
CA ALA A 182 -12.28 7.54 -19.64
C ALA A 182 -12.33 8.88 -18.89
#